data_8207a333678999e8ed1f168760fede82
#
_entry.id   8207a333678999e8ed1f168760fede82
#
_cell.length_a   1.000
_cell.length_b   1.000
_cell.length_c   1.000
_cell.angle_alpha   90.00
_cell.angle_beta   90.00
_cell.angle_gamma   90.00
#
_symmetry.space_group_name_H-M   'P 1'
#
loop_
_entity.id
_entity.type
_entity.pdbx_description
1 polymer ?
#
loop_
_entity_poly.entity_id
_entity_poly.type
_entity_poly.pdbx_seq_one_letter_code
_entity_poly.pdbx_strand_id
1 'polypeptide(L)'
;GDGRVVEGHDPVTGAVRWSYSRDTDLCGVSWVYRFAVAVFSDDRGCGQASTLDGSTGQRGPARSSYSDRRVELSSDGTTVLSAGDTRLELWRSDMVRMLSYGEIDARVKPSSKGLHTGCRLASAAASSSAVSVLEACGRQADLRLTLLRPAKEEDEPDQHNVAEPGIGADSGAKILAVSETRTAVYLPAPQPRVDVIDETGTTVGSTLLPEPPLTTNVVTRSSNLITWWTGHRVMVFDTANLTYRYAIGPAGSSAPVGPATLLAGKLMVPVTDGIAVCDPVNGVGEDFLPVHRAPGDVPVIPLATGAQLLEQRGKTLVALGPG
;
A
#
# COMPACT_ATOMS: atom_id res chain seq x y z
N GLY A 1 19.26 -10.26 1.97
CA GLY A 1 20.21 -9.18 2.19
C GLY A 1 20.30 -8.84 3.66
N ASP A 2 21.35 -8.23 4.09
CA ASP A 2 21.64 -7.85 5.48
C ASP A 2 20.87 -6.59 5.97
N GLY A 3 19.83 -6.19 5.25
CA GLY A 3 18.95 -5.09 5.65
C GLY A 3 19.50 -3.69 5.43
N ARG A 4 20.59 -3.54 4.63
CA ARG A 4 21.23 -2.24 4.35
C ARG A 4 21.43 -1.94 2.88
N VAL A 5 21.08 -2.88 2.02
CA VAL A 5 21.35 -2.84 0.57
C VAL A 5 20.05 -2.83 -0.22
N VAL A 6 20.00 -1.98 -1.22
CA VAL A 6 18.98 -1.97 -2.27
C VAL A 6 19.64 -2.33 -3.60
N GLU A 7 19.07 -3.28 -4.31
CA GLU A 7 19.61 -3.76 -5.58
C GLU A 7 18.58 -3.65 -6.69
N GLY A 8 19.02 -3.24 -7.86
CA GLY A 8 18.27 -3.34 -9.10
C GLY A 8 18.69 -4.56 -9.87
N HIS A 9 17.73 -5.41 -10.21
CA HIS A 9 17.97 -6.65 -10.94
C HIS A 9 17.41 -6.57 -12.35
N ASP A 10 18.06 -7.26 -13.27
CA ASP A 10 17.51 -7.54 -14.58
C ASP A 10 16.31 -8.47 -14.44
N PRO A 11 15.11 -8.08 -14.93
CA PRO A 11 13.90 -8.87 -14.71
C PRO A 11 13.88 -10.21 -15.49
N VAL A 12 14.75 -10.38 -16.50
CA VAL A 12 14.82 -11.60 -17.31
C VAL A 12 15.87 -12.55 -16.77
N THR A 13 17.07 -12.02 -16.47
CA THR A 13 18.23 -12.84 -16.07
C THR A 13 18.40 -12.95 -14.56
N GLY A 14 17.76 -12.06 -13.78
CA GLY A 14 17.97 -11.95 -12.34
C GLY A 14 19.31 -11.33 -11.95
N ALA A 15 20.17 -10.97 -12.91
CA ALA A 15 21.49 -10.41 -12.63
C ALA A 15 21.39 -9.03 -11.96
N VAL A 16 22.23 -8.78 -10.96
CA VAL A 16 22.35 -7.46 -10.32
C VAL A 16 22.91 -6.48 -11.33
N ARG A 17 22.17 -5.42 -11.61
CA ARG A 17 22.58 -4.31 -12.48
C ARG A 17 23.26 -3.20 -11.71
N TRP A 18 22.76 -2.92 -10.52
CA TRP A 18 23.31 -1.92 -9.62
C TRP A 18 23.00 -2.27 -8.16
N SER A 19 23.79 -1.71 -7.26
CA SER A 19 23.60 -1.86 -5.81
C SER A 19 23.84 -0.52 -5.13
N TYR A 20 23.06 -0.23 -4.11
CA TYR A 20 23.17 0.95 -3.26
C TYR A 20 23.08 0.53 -1.79
N SER A 21 24.02 0.97 -0.99
CA SER A 21 24.07 0.65 0.45
C SER A 21 24.32 1.88 1.30
N ARG A 22 23.91 1.82 2.55
CA ARG A 22 24.24 2.79 3.61
C ARG A 22 24.68 2.06 4.87
N ASP A 23 25.35 2.79 5.76
CA ASP A 23 25.81 2.25 7.05
C ASP A 23 24.69 2.12 8.08
N THR A 24 23.46 2.51 7.74
CA THR A 24 22.28 2.44 8.58
C THR A 24 21.25 1.46 8.03
N ASP A 25 20.36 0.97 8.87
CA ASP A 25 19.38 -0.05 8.50
C ASP A 25 18.34 0.49 7.53
N LEU A 26 17.99 -0.32 6.54
CA LEU A 26 16.93 -0.06 5.59
C LEU A 26 15.58 -0.32 6.24
N CYS A 27 14.76 0.72 6.35
CA CYS A 27 13.39 0.63 6.88
C CYS A 27 12.40 0.09 5.86
N GLY A 28 12.60 0.42 4.58
CA GLY A 28 11.72 -0.03 3.52
C GLY A 28 12.10 0.51 2.15
N VAL A 29 11.47 -0.05 1.13
CA VAL A 29 11.59 0.39 -0.26
C VAL A 29 10.20 0.56 -0.85
N SER A 30 10.00 1.64 -1.59
CA SER A 30 8.82 1.91 -2.40
C SER A 30 9.27 2.41 -3.77
N TRP A 31 8.35 2.93 -4.57
CA TRP A 31 8.68 3.44 -5.89
C TRP A 31 7.82 4.66 -6.26
N VAL A 32 8.34 5.52 -7.11
CA VAL A 32 7.61 6.65 -7.67
C VAL A 32 8.15 6.95 -9.06
N TYR A 33 7.29 6.95 -10.07
CA TYR A 33 7.72 7.02 -11.48
C TYR A 33 8.83 6.00 -11.78
N ARG A 34 10.01 6.48 -12.19
CA ARG A 34 11.19 5.66 -12.50
C ARG A 34 12.11 5.40 -11.30
N PHE A 35 11.82 5.98 -10.15
CA PHE A 35 12.69 5.90 -8.98
C PHE A 35 12.26 4.81 -8.01
N ALA A 36 13.21 4.02 -7.53
CA ALA A 36 13.09 3.33 -6.28
C ALA A 36 13.32 4.33 -5.14
N VAL A 37 12.47 4.30 -4.13
CA VAL A 37 12.58 5.15 -2.92
C VAL A 37 13.01 4.27 -1.78
N ALA A 38 14.25 4.44 -1.33
CA ALA A 38 14.83 3.70 -0.21
C ALA A 38 14.83 4.59 1.03
N VAL A 39 14.22 4.10 2.11
CA VAL A 39 14.16 4.80 3.39
C VAL A 39 15.04 4.09 4.40
N PHE A 40 15.98 4.80 4.98
CA PHE A 40 16.92 4.30 5.97
C PHE A 40 16.67 4.96 7.34
N SER A 41 17.10 4.26 8.38
CA SER A 41 17.02 4.75 9.76
C SER A 41 18.17 5.70 10.09
N ASP A 42 17.93 6.59 11.05
CA ASP A 42 18.92 7.34 11.80
C ASP A 42 18.48 7.43 13.27
N ASP A 43 19.10 8.33 14.06
CA ASP A 43 18.74 8.59 15.45
C ASP A 43 17.34 9.20 15.63
N ARG A 44 16.77 9.77 14.55
CA ARG A 44 15.43 10.38 14.49
C ARG A 44 14.35 9.46 13.89
N GLY A 45 14.67 8.19 13.66
CA GLY A 45 13.76 7.18 13.10
C GLY A 45 13.98 6.87 11.62
N CYS A 46 12.98 6.34 10.95
CA CYS A 46 13.00 5.95 9.53
C CYS A 46 12.72 7.15 8.61
N GLY A 47 13.58 8.16 8.65
CA GLY A 47 13.36 9.44 7.98
C GLY A 47 14.37 9.81 6.88
N GLN A 48 15.34 8.93 6.57
CA GLN A 48 16.39 9.19 5.56
C GLN A 48 15.99 8.60 4.21
N ALA A 49 15.17 9.32 3.43
CA ALA A 49 14.74 8.89 2.11
C ALA A 49 15.75 9.28 1.02
N SER A 50 16.07 8.34 0.14
CA SER A 50 16.88 8.54 -1.07
C SER A 50 16.15 7.94 -2.26
N THR A 51 16.06 8.67 -3.36
CA THR A 51 15.60 8.09 -4.63
C THR A 51 16.78 7.55 -5.42
N LEU A 52 16.56 6.43 -6.09
CA LEU A 52 17.52 5.74 -6.94
C LEU A 52 16.87 5.52 -8.30
N ASP A 53 17.47 5.96 -9.37
CA ASP A 53 16.98 5.67 -10.72
C ASP A 53 16.93 4.16 -10.93
N GLY A 54 15.75 3.63 -11.26
CA GLY A 54 15.50 2.19 -11.33
C GLY A 54 16.38 1.46 -12.36
N SER A 55 16.82 2.15 -13.41
CA SER A 55 17.66 1.58 -14.46
C SER A 55 19.16 1.62 -14.15
N THR A 56 19.62 2.66 -13.44
CA THR A 56 21.05 2.95 -13.27
C THR A 56 21.53 2.88 -11.81
N GLY A 57 20.62 2.93 -10.83
CA GLY A 57 20.96 3.06 -9.42
C GLY A 57 21.47 4.46 -9.02
N GLN A 58 21.52 5.41 -9.97
CA GLN A 58 22.00 6.76 -9.68
C GLN A 58 21.08 7.47 -8.68
N ARG A 59 21.68 8.10 -7.66
CA ARG A 59 20.92 8.89 -6.69
C ARG A 59 20.27 10.10 -7.34
N GLY A 60 19.00 10.27 -7.04
CA GLY A 60 18.20 11.45 -7.37
C GLY A 60 17.88 12.28 -6.11
N PRO A 61 16.73 12.95 -6.09
CA PRO A 61 16.24 13.71 -4.94
C PRO A 61 16.26 12.89 -3.66
N ALA A 62 16.51 13.56 -2.54
CA ALA A 62 16.58 12.94 -1.23
C ALA A 62 15.94 13.84 -0.18
N ARG A 63 15.56 13.24 0.96
CA ARG A 63 14.92 13.92 2.08
C ARG A 63 15.41 13.36 3.40
N SER A 64 15.51 14.23 4.40
CA SER A 64 15.63 13.88 5.81
C SER A 64 14.44 14.43 6.58
N SER A 65 13.80 13.58 7.36
CA SER A 65 12.64 13.94 8.20
C SER A 65 12.76 13.29 9.58
N TYR A 66 12.05 13.83 10.55
CA TYR A 66 11.68 13.09 11.75
C TYR A 66 10.63 12.04 11.38
N SER A 67 10.73 10.84 11.94
CA SER A 67 9.80 9.75 11.66
C SER A 67 9.77 8.74 12.81
N ASP A 68 8.79 7.84 12.78
CA ASP A 68 8.78 6.69 13.67
C ASP A 68 9.94 5.73 13.35
N ARG A 69 10.30 4.87 14.29
CA ARG A 69 11.35 3.86 14.11
C ARG A 69 10.95 2.74 13.15
N ARG A 70 9.67 2.62 12.86
CA ARG A 70 9.09 1.71 11.86
C ARG A 70 8.10 2.49 11.04
N VAL A 71 8.16 2.32 9.74
CA VAL A 71 7.25 2.93 8.80
C VAL A 71 6.79 1.92 7.76
N GLU A 72 5.56 2.05 7.34
CA GLU A 72 5.03 1.41 6.14
C GLU A 72 5.13 2.40 4.98
N LEU A 73 5.68 1.95 3.86
CA LEU A 73 5.80 2.75 2.65
C LEU A 73 4.79 2.26 1.63
N SER A 74 4.03 3.19 1.09
CA SER A 74 3.11 2.91 -0.02
C SER A 74 3.21 3.96 -1.10
N SER A 75 2.82 3.62 -2.33
CA SER A 75 2.85 4.53 -3.47
C SER A 75 1.66 4.28 -4.39
N ASP A 76 1.17 5.35 -4.98
CA ASP A 76 0.24 5.31 -6.12
C ASP A 76 0.96 5.42 -7.48
N GLY A 77 2.30 5.45 -7.47
CA GLY A 77 3.16 5.65 -8.63
C GLY A 77 3.55 7.10 -8.88
N THR A 78 2.88 8.08 -8.25
CA THR A 78 3.14 9.52 -8.40
C THR A 78 3.61 10.16 -7.10
N THR A 79 3.20 9.62 -5.97
CA THR A 79 3.57 10.05 -4.61
C THR A 79 3.99 8.86 -3.77
N VAL A 80 4.67 9.13 -2.66
CA VAL A 80 5.05 8.14 -1.65
C VAL A 80 4.52 8.57 -0.31
N LEU A 81 3.76 7.68 0.34
CA LEU A 81 3.36 7.81 1.73
C LEU A 81 4.35 7.04 2.61
N SER A 82 4.87 7.70 3.64
CA SER A 82 5.59 7.09 4.76
C SER A 82 4.72 7.23 6.00
N ALA A 83 4.22 6.14 6.53
CA ALA A 83 3.32 6.12 7.69
C ALA A 83 3.89 5.25 8.80
N GLY A 84 4.05 5.83 9.98
CA GLY A 84 4.38 5.15 11.21
C GLY A 84 3.19 5.12 12.18
N ASP A 85 3.42 4.70 13.41
CA ASP A 85 2.38 4.58 14.43
C ASP A 85 1.90 5.94 14.97
N THR A 86 2.74 6.99 14.88
CA THR A 86 2.44 8.31 15.45
C THR A 86 2.49 9.45 14.43
N ARG A 87 3.10 9.20 13.28
CA ARG A 87 3.35 10.24 12.27
C ARG A 87 3.28 9.67 10.86
N LEU A 88 2.82 10.49 9.92
CA LEU A 88 2.91 10.21 8.48
C LEU A 88 3.36 11.45 7.69
N GLU A 89 3.95 11.18 6.53
CA GLU A 89 4.29 12.19 5.52
C GLU A 89 3.97 11.69 4.12
N LEU A 90 3.45 12.57 3.28
CA LEU A 90 3.27 12.35 1.84
C LEU A 90 4.32 13.15 1.07
N TRP A 91 5.03 12.50 0.14
CA TRP A 91 6.10 13.10 -0.65
C TRP A 91 5.81 13.00 -2.15
N ARG A 92 6.17 14.04 -2.89
CA ARG A 92 6.24 14.02 -4.35
C ARG A 92 7.47 13.22 -4.82
N SER A 93 7.56 13.00 -6.11
CA SER A 93 8.71 12.31 -6.75
C SER A 93 10.06 13.02 -6.57
N ASP A 94 10.05 14.34 -6.33
CA ASP A 94 11.21 15.14 -6.01
C ASP A 94 11.52 15.20 -4.51
N MET A 95 10.85 14.35 -3.71
CA MET A 95 10.97 14.24 -2.26
C MET A 95 10.54 15.51 -1.48
N VAL A 96 9.85 16.42 -2.14
CA VAL A 96 9.20 17.54 -1.44
C VAL A 96 7.98 17.02 -0.69
N ARG A 97 7.87 17.39 0.60
CA ARG A 97 6.73 17.07 1.43
C ARG A 97 5.50 17.85 0.98
N MET A 98 4.43 17.15 0.73
CA MET A 98 3.12 17.71 0.37
C MET A 98 2.24 17.86 1.61
N LEU A 99 2.38 16.93 2.57
CA LEU A 99 1.56 16.87 3.77
C LEU A 99 2.32 16.16 4.87
N SER A 100 2.13 16.59 6.12
CA SER A 100 2.50 15.85 7.32
C SER A 100 1.38 15.87 8.35
N TYR A 101 1.31 14.82 9.16
CA TYR A 101 0.26 14.64 10.15
C TYR A 101 0.75 13.81 11.34
N GLY A 102 0.22 14.06 12.53
CA GLY A 102 0.59 13.39 13.78
C GLY A 102 1.70 14.11 14.54
N GLU A 103 2.59 13.34 15.16
CA GLU A 103 3.68 13.88 15.97
C GLU A 103 4.65 14.73 15.15
N ILE A 104 5.17 15.78 15.74
CA ILE A 104 6.14 16.69 15.11
C ILE A 104 7.43 16.77 15.95
N ASP A 105 8.57 16.78 15.27
CA ASP A 105 9.89 16.92 15.89
C ASP A 105 10.11 18.32 16.47
N ALA A 106 9.79 19.35 15.68
CA ALA A 106 9.88 20.73 16.07
C ALA A 106 8.77 21.56 15.44
N ARG A 107 8.23 22.49 16.17
CA ARG A 107 7.25 23.43 15.63
C ARG A 107 7.94 24.38 14.66
N VAL A 108 7.47 24.41 13.42
CA VAL A 108 7.95 25.36 12.40
C VAL A 108 7.55 26.79 12.78
N LYS A 109 6.37 26.93 13.40
CA LYS A 109 5.87 28.20 13.94
C LYS A 109 5.45 27.99 15.40
N PRO A 110 5.60 28.97 16.31
CA PRO A 110 5.15 28.87 17.70
C PRO A 110 3.66 28.56 17.86
N SER A 111 2.85 28.93 16.86
CA SER A 111 1.41 28.68 16.79
C SER A 111 1.06 27.30 16.21
N SER A 112 2.00 26.62 15.57
CA SER A 112 1.79 25.29 15.00
C SER A 112 1.54 24.30 16.13
N LYS A 113 0.30 23.86 16.25
CA LYS A 113 -0.09 22.77 17.17
C LYS A 113 -0.02 21.50 16.35
N GLY A 114 0.94 20.63 16.62
CA GLY A 114 0.91 19.31 15.97
C GLY A 114 -0.53 18.75 15.97
N LEU A 115 -1.02 18.38 14.81
CA LEU A 115 -2.37 17.87 14.66
C LEU A 115 -2.41 16.43 15.16
N HIS A 116 -3.34 16.15 16.07
CA HIS A 116 -3.58 14.81 16.63
C HIS A 116 -2.35 14.16 17.27
N THR A 117 -1.53 14.96 17.97
CA THR A 117 -0.46 14.44 18.83
C THR A 117 -1.06 13.57 19.95
N GLY A 118 -0.40 12.46 20.27
CA GLY A 118 -0.89 11.47 21.23
C GLY A 118 -1.96 10.52 20.70
N CYS A 119 -2.25 10.53 19.39
CA CYS A 119 -3.05 9.53 18.71
C CYS A 119 -2.17 8.42 18.14
N ARG A 120 -2.71 7.21 18.05
CA ARG A 120 -2.08 6.09 17.34
C ARG A 120 -2.69 5.98 15.95
N LEU A 121 -1.86 5.98 14.93
CA LEU A 121 -2.26 5.77 13.55
C LEU A 121 -2.30 4.25 13.28
N ALA A 122 -3.50 3.69 13.11
CA ALA A 122 -3.69 2.26 12.95
C ALA A 122 -3.55 1.80 11.49
N SER A 123 -3.89 2.65 10.54
CA SER A 123 -3.75 2.38 9.11
C SER A 123 -3.78 3.69 8.33
N ALA A 124 -2.99 3.78 7.26
CA ALA A 124 -3.02 4.93 6.37
C ALA A 124 -2.84 4.50 4.92
N ALA A 125 -3.40 5.27 3.99
CA ALA A 125 -3.14 5.15 2.56
C ALA A 125 -3.27 6.52 1.89
N ALA A 126 -2.70 6.66 0.70
CA ALA A 126 -2.69 7.91 -0.05
C ALA A 126 -2.99 7.73 -1.53
N SER A 127 -3.44 8.81 -2.12
CA SER A 127 -3.39 9.10 -3.55
C SER A 127 -2.53 10.34 -3.79
N SER A 128 -2.39 10.77 -5.04
CA SER A 128 -1.66 11.99 -5.40
C SER A 128 -2.22 13.28 -4.77
N SER A 129 -3.48 13.27 -4.29
CA SER A 129 -4.20 14.47 -3.85
C SER A 129 -4.82 14.35 -2.46
N ALA A 130 -4.81 13.16 -1.84
CA ALA A 130 -5.44 12.93 -0.55
C ALA A 130 -4.72 11.84 0.25
N VAL A 131 -4.81 11.93 1.57
CA VAL A 131 -4.40 10.90 2.52
C VAL A 131 -5.58 10.57 3.41
N SER A 132 -5.74 9.31 3.73
CA SER A 132 -6.70 8.87 4.74
C SER A 132 -5.97 8.10 5.83
N VAL A 133 -6.39 8.29 7.07
CA VAL A 133 -5.82 7.62 8.22
C VAL A 133 -6.92 7.14 9.17
N LEU A 134 -6.79 5.90 9.63
CA LEU A 134 -7.54 5.40 10.79
C LEU A 134 -6.71 5.64 12.03
N GLU A 135 -7.25 6.36 12.99
CA GLU A 135 -6.54 6.74 14.20
C GLU A 135 -7.36 6.54 15.47
N ALA A 136 -6.70 6.25 16.57
CA ALA A 136 -7.27 6.20 17.90
C ALA A 136 -6.58 7.22 18.81
N CYS A 137 -7.38 8.10 19.42
CA CYS A 137 -6.91 9.15 20.30
C CYS A 137 -7.41 8.92 21.73
N GLY A 138 -6.49 8.85 22.71
CA GLY A 138 -6.83 8.57 24.10
C GLY A 138 -6.89 7.08 24.43
N ARG A 139 -7.26 6.74 25.68
CA ARG A 139 -7.09 5.39 26.23
C ARG A 139 -8.13 4.35 25.81
N GLN A 140 -9.29 4.75 25.32
CA GLN A 140 -10.41 3.86 24.95
C GLN A 140 -11.18 4.39 23.75
N ALA A 141 -10.49 5.07 22.83
CA ALA A 141 -11.16 5.66 21.70
C ALA A 141 -11.44 4.60 20.63
N ASP A 142 -12.66 4.61 20.11
CA ASP A 142 -12.99 3.99 18.84
C ASP A 142 -12.14 4.64 17.75
N LEU A 143 -11.90 3.89 16.68
CA LEU A 143 -11.22 4.42 15.50
C LEU A 143 -12.00 5.57 14.90
N ARG A 144 -11.26 6.53 14.41
CA ARG A 144 -11.77 7.62 13.59
C ARG A 144 -11.05 7.59 12.26
N LEU A 145 -11.80 7.66 11.18
CA LEU A 145 -11.26 7.92 9.86
C LEU A 145 -11.07 9.42 9.69
N THR A 146 -9.84 9.84 9.45
CA THR A 146 -9.50 11.23 9.14
C THR A 146 -9.07 11.33 7.69
N LEU A 147 -9.79 12.14 6.93
CA LEU A 147 -9.50 12.44 5.53
C LEU A 147 -8.67 13.72 5.49
N LEU A 148 -7.52 13.67 4.86
CA LEU A 148 -6.55 14.77 4.79
C LEU A 148 -6.34 15.19 3.34
N ARG A 149 -6.25 16.51 3.12
CA ARG A 149 -5.85 17.06 1.83
C ARG A 149 -4.69 18.02 2.00
N PRO A 150 -3.74 18.03 1.06
CA PRO A 150 -2.70 19.05 1.05
C PRO A 150 -3.32 20.44 1.03
N ALA A 151 -2.88 21.30 1.93
CA ALA A 151 -3.27 22.70 2.03
C ALA A 151 -2.08 23.60 1.74
N LYS A 152 -2.23 24.91 1.96
CA LYS A 152 -1.16 25.90 1.74
C LYS A 152 0.07 25.61 2.59
N GLU A 153 -0.17 25.21 3.84
CA GLU A 153 0.88 24.83 4.79
C GLU A 153 0.90 23.28 4.88
N GLU A 154 2.04 22.68 4.65
CA GLU A 154 2.18 21.23 4.59
C GLU A 154 1.94 20.50 5.92
N ASP A 155 2.07 21.21 7.05
CA ASP A 155 1.82 20.73 8.40
C ASP A 155 0.42 21.10 8.94
N GLU A 156 -0.40 21.76 8.13
CA GLU A 156 -1.79 22.13 8.44
C GLU A 156 -2.74 21.67 7.31
N PRO A 157 -2.83 20.36 7.03
CA PRO A 157 -3.71 19.87 5.98
C PRO A 157 -5.17 20.13 6.31
N ASP A 158 -5.98 20.34 5.28
CA ASP A 158 -7.43 20.32 5.43
C ASP A 158 -7.88 18.93 5.87
N GLN A 159 -8.78 18.86 6.86
CA GLN A 159 -9.18 17.57 7.45
C GLN A 159 -10.68 17.47 7.65
N HIS A 160 -11.18 16.27 7.43
CA HIS A 160 -12.53 15.84 7.74
C HIS A 160 -12.48 14.54 8.55
N ASN A 161 -13.26 14.46 9.63
CA ASN A 161 -13.24 13.34 10.54
C ASN A 161 -14.58 12.58 10.49
N VAL A 162 -14.49 11.26 10.40
CA VAL A 162 -15.61 10.33 10.44
C VAL A 162 -15.41 9.36 11.60
N ALA A 163 -16.32 9.34 12.55
CA ALA A 163 -16.25 8.40 13.66
C ALA A 163 -16.69 7.00 13.19
N GLU A 164 -16.01 5.97 13.71
CA GLU A 164 -16.33 4.55 13.49
C GLU A 164 -16.70 3.89 14.83
N PRO A 165 -17.93 4.10 15.34
CA PRO A 165 -18.33 3.62 16.66
C PRO A 165 -18.23 2.10 16.77
N GLY A 166 -17.66 1.62 17.88
CA GLY A 166 -17.50 0.20 18.15
C GLY A 166 -16.36 -0.47 17.39
N ILE A 167 -15.54 0.28 16.66
CA ILE A 167 -14.37 -0.21 15.94
C ILE A 167 -13.11 0.24 16.69
N GLY A 168 -12.55 -0.63 17.53
CA GLY A 168 -11.35 -0.33 18.32
C GLY A 168 -10.05 -0.37 17.48
N ALA A 169 -9.00 0.22 18.02
CA ALA A 169 -7.70 0.34 17.34
C ALA A 169 -7.05 -1.00 16.94
N ASP A 170 -7.34 -2.07 17.69
CA ASP A 170 -6.81 -3.42 17.44
C ASP A 170 -7.79 -4.34 16.72
N SER A 171 -8.85 -3.77 16.16
CA SER A 171 -9.92 -4.51 15.46
C SER A 171 -9.47 -5.16 14.14
N GLY A 172 -8.34 -4.71 13.56
CA GLY A 172 -7.91 -5.10 12.23
C GLY A 172 -8.57 -4.30 11.10
N ALA A 173 -9.30 -3.21 11.43
CA ALA A 173 -9.78 -2.28 10.44
C ALA A 173 -8.61 -1.68 9.65
N LYS A 174 -8.79 -1.50 8.33
CA LYS A 174 -7.70 -1.12 7.43
C LYS A 174 -8.20 -0.25 6.29
N ILE A 175 -7.45 0.79 5.95
CA ILE A 175 -7.65 1.53 4.71
C ILE A 175 -7.07 0.69 3.57
N LEU A 176 -7.89 0.41 2.58
CA LEU A 176 -7.48 -0.38 1.41
C LEU A 176 -6.95 0.51 0.30
N ALA A 177 -7.58 1.65 0.09
CA ALA A 177 -7.20 2.57 -0.98
C ALA A 177 -7.79 3.97 -0.75
N VAL A 178 -7.15 4.94 -1.39
CA VAL A 178 -7.62 6.34 -1.46
C VAL A 178 -7.62 6.76 -2.92
N SER A 179 -8.69 7.38 -3.36
CA SER A 179 -8.76 8.11 -4.63
C SER A 179 -8.76 9.63 -4.37
N GLU A 180 -8.99 10.44 -5.40
CA GLU A 180 -9.04 11.89 -5.25
C GLU A 180 -10.11 12.33 -4.24
N THR A 181 -11.28 11.68 -4.23
CA THR A 181 -12.44 12.09 -3.45
C THR A 181 -13.00 11.02 -2.52
N ARG A 182 -12.41 9.81 -2.50
CA ARG A 182 -12.97 8.66 -1.75
C ARG A 182 -11.90 7.84 -1.04
N THR A 183 -12.34 7.16 0.00
CA THR A 183 -11.56 6.19 0.78
C THR A 183 -12.32 4.87 0.83
N ALA A 184 -11.66 3.77 0.48
CA ALA A 184 -12.15 2.42 0.73
C ALA A 184 -11.56 1.91 2.06
N VAL A 185 -12.41 1.58 3.01
CA VAL A 185 -12.02 1.12 4.34
C VAL A 185 -12.64 -0.23 4.64
N TYR A 186 -11.84 -1.19 5.08
CA TYR A 186 -12.32 -2.44 5.65
C TYR A 186 -12.69 -2.22 7.12
N LEU A 187 -13.90 -2.61 7.49
CA LEU A 187 -14.44 -2.58 8.84
C LEU A 187 -14.88 -4.00 9.24
N PRO A 188 -14.36 -4.56 10.36
CA PRO A 188 -14.67 -5.93 10.76
C PRO A 188 -16.02 -6.09 11.45
N ALA A 189 -16.58 -5.04 12.03
CA ALA A 189 -17.81 -5.08 12.82
C ALA A 189 -18.85 -4.06 12.30
N PRO A 190 -20.16 -4.27 12.54
CA PRO A 190 -20.79 -5.45 13.14
C PRO A 190 -20.73 -6.68 12.21
N GLN A 191 -20.47 -6.51 10.94
CA GLN A 191 -20.21 -7.53 9.92
C GLN A 191 -19.02 -7.09 9.07
N PRO A 192 -18.14 -8.03 8.66
CA PRO A 192 -17.00 -7.71 7.79
C PRO A 192 -17.49 -7.06 6.49
N ARG A 193 -17.00 -5.86 6.20
CA ARG A 193 -17.41 -5.11 5.01
C ARG A 193 -16.32 -4.15 4.55
N VAL A 194 -16.43 -3.71 3.31
CA VAL A 194 -15.69 -2.56 2.79
C VAL A 194 -16.68 -1.44 2.57
N ASP A 195 -16.48 -0.34 3.26
CA ASP A 195 -17.21 0.91 3.04
C ASP A 195 -16.36 1.85 2.17
N VAL A 196 -17.03 2.52 1.23
CA VAL A 196 -16.44 3.60 0.43
C VAL A 196 -17.02 4.90 0.94
N ILE A 197 -16.15 5.75 1.48
CA ILE A 197 -16.51 7.01 2.14
C ILE A 197 -16.00 8.16 1.28
N ASP A 198 -16.83 9.13 1.00
CA ASP A 198 -16.47 10.31 0.22
C ASP A 198 -15.80 11.40 1.07
N GLU A 199 -15.39 12.49 0.43
CA GLU A 199 -14.72 13.63 1.07
C GLU A 199 -15.57 14.37 2.10
N THR A 200 -16.90 14.18 2.09
CA THR A 200 -17.83 14.74 3.09
C THR A 200 -18.01 13.82 4.29
N GLY A 201 -17.41 12.62 4.27
CA GLY A 201 -17.60 11.59 5.27
C GLY A 201 -18.85 10.74 5.08
N THR A 202 -19.51 10.85 3.91
CA THR A 202 -20.70 10.06 3.60
C THR A 202 -20.28 8.70 3.03
N THR A 203 -20.87 7.61 3.54
CA THR A 203 -20.71 6.28 2.95
C THR A 203 -21.51 6.21 1.64
N VAL A 204 -20.79 6.16 0.52
CA VAL A 204 -21.37 6.12 -0.83
C VAL A 204 -21.42 4.71 -1.43
N GLY A 205 -20.84 3.73 -0.76
CA GLY A 205 -20.90 2.33 -1.13
C GLY A 205 -20.52 1.43 0.03
N SER A 206 -21.13 0.24 0.10
CA SER A 206 -20.81 -0.77 1.11
C SER A 206 -20.89 -2.15 0.49
N THR A 207 -19.87 -2.98 0.72
CA THR A 207 -19.77 -4.34 0.20
C THR A 207 -19.48 -5.28 1.36
N LEU A 208 -20.42 -6.16 1.65
CA LEU A 208 -20.26 -7.19 2.68
C LEU A 208 -19.25 -8.25 2.24
N LEU A 209 -18.41 -8.69 3.16
CA LEU A 209 -17.55 -9.85 2.95
C LEU A 209 -18.25 -11.09 3.52
N PRO A 210 -18.18 -12.24 2.82
CA PRO A 210 -18.75 -13.49 3.33
C PRO A 210 -17.98 -14.03 4.54
N GLU A 211 -16.71 -13.62 4.70
CA GLU A 211 -15.80 -14.05 5.75
C GLU A 211 -14.76 -12.97 6.04
N PRO A 212 -14.23 -12.87 7.28
CA PRO A 212 -13.17 -11.92 7.61
C PRO A 212 -11.89 -12.23 6.83
N PRO A 213 -11.08 -11.21 6.47
CA PRO A 213 -9.79 -11.43 5.82
C PRO A 213 -8.78 -12.06 6.81
N LEU A 214 -7.82 -12.80 6.27
CA LEU A 214 -6.68 -13.27 7.04
C LEU A 214 -5.75 -12.10 7.43
N THR A 215 -4.94 -12.28 8.45
CA THR A 215 -3.94 -11.29 8.87
C THR A 215 -2.88 -11.02 7.80
N THR A 216 -2.63 -12.02 6.94
CA THR A 216 -1.68 -11.94 5.81
C THR A 216 -2.28 -11.32 4.55
N ASN A 217 -3.50 -10.73 4.61
CA ASN A 217 -4.15 -10.11 3.46
C ASN A 217 -3.27 -9.02 2.81
N VAL A 218 -3.36 -8.88 1.49
CA VAL A 218 -2.51 -7.98 0.70
C VAL A 218 -3.35 -7.17 -0.28
N VAL A 219 -3.10 -5.86 -0.30
CA VAL A 219 -3.66 -4.93 -1.29
C VAL A 219 -2.57 -4.58 -2.30
N THR A 220 -2.90 -4.61 -3.58
CA THR A 220 -2.03 -4.12 -4.66
C THR A 220 -2.79 -3.19 -5.59
N ARG A 221 -2.04 -2.33 -6.27
CA ARG A 221 -2.56 -1.47 -7.32
C ARG A 221 -1.89 -1.83 -8.64
N SER A 222 -2.69 -2.02 -9.67
CA SER A 222 -2.20 -2.31 -11.02
C SER A 222 -3.03 -1.53 -12.02
N SER A 223 -2.42 -0.51 -12.65
CA SER A 223 -3.10 0.41 -13.57
C SER A 223 -4.36 1.03 -12.94
N ASN A 224 -5.53 0.76 -13.51
CA ASN A 224 -6.82 1.27 -13.06
C ASN A 224 -7.57 0.34 -12.09
N LEU A 225 -6.91 -0.69 -11.57
CA LEU A 225 -7.48 -1.64 -10.64
C LEU A 225 -6.74 -1.64 -9.30
N ILE A 226 -7.50 -1.82 -8.24
CA ILE A 226 -7.02 -2.19 -6.93
C ILE A 226 -7.48 -3.61 -6.69
N THR A 227 -6.57 -4.48 -6.31
CA THR A 227 -6.87 -5.86 -5.98
C THR A 227 -6.51 -6.13 -4.53
N TRP A 228 -7.46 -6.68 -3.79
CA TRP A 228 -7.28 -7.04 -2.40
C TRP A 228 -7.46 -8.55 -2.23
N TRP A 229 -6.37 -9.25 -1.98
CA TRP A 229 -6.43 -10.63 -1.57
C TRP A 229 -6.73 -10.72 -0.07
N THR A 230 -7.87 -11.30 0.26
CA THR A 230 -8.35 -11.41 1.65
C THR A 230 -7.77 -12.62 2.38
N GLY A 231 -7.05 -13.50 1.68
CA GLY A 231 -6.65 -14.83 2.14
C GLY A 231 -7.54 -15.94 1.57
N HIS A 232 -8.72 -15.59 1.09
CA HIS A 232 -9.72 -16.52 0.55
C HIS A 232 -10.08 -16.21 -0.90
N ARG A 233 -10.10 -14.93 -1.26
CA ARG A 233 -10.49 -14.42 -2.57
C ARG A 233 -9.75 -13.13 -2.91
N VAL A 234 -9.77 -12.77 -4.18
CA VAL A 234 -9.32 -11.46 -4.65
C VAL A 234 -10.54 -10.59 -4.90
N MET A 235 -10.68 -9.51 -4.16
CA MET A 235 -11.68 -8.47 -4.41
C MET A 235 -11.08 -7.41 -5.32
N VAL A 236 -11.86 -6.94 -6.31
CA VAL A 236 -11.40 -5.99 -7.32
C VAL A 236 -12.23 -4.72 -7.26
N PHE A 237 -11.54 -3.58 -7.21
CA PHE A 237 -12.11 -2.24 -7.19
C PHE A 237 -11.49 -1.39 -8.31
N ASP A 238 -12.22 -0.41 -8.81
CA ASP A 238 -11.60 0.59 -9.69
C ASP A 238 -10.82 1.64 -8.88
N THR A 239 -9.81 2.25 -9.50
CA THR A 239 -8.97 3.25 -8.82
C THR A 239 -9.59 4.63 -8.74
N ALA A 240 -10.54 4.97 -9.61
CA ALA A 240 -11.09 6.31 -9.69
C ALA A 240 -12.13 6.57 -8.61
N ASN A 241 -13.08 5.65 -8.47
CA ASN A 241 -14.22 5.80 -7.54
C ASN A 241 -14.18 4.79 -6.41
N LEU A 242 -13.22 3.87 -6.39
CA LEU A 242 -13.09 2.77 -5.44
C LEU A 242 -14.32 1.86 -5.40
N THR A 243 -15.08 1.84 -6.51
CA THR A 243 -16.26 1.01 -6.64
C THR A 243 -15.87 -0.45 -6.73
N TYR A 244 -16.50 -1.28 -5.90
CA TYR A 244 -16.39 -2.74 -6.02
C TYR A 244 -16.89 -3.21 -7.38
N ARG A 245 -16.11 -4.06 -8.04
CA ARG A 245 -16.46 -4.63 -9.36
C ARG A 245 -16.88 -6.07 -9.25
N TYR A 246 -16.02 -6.93 -8.73
CA TYR A 246 -16.23 -8.37 -8.59
C TYR A 246 -15.21 -8.97 -7.62
N ALA A 247 -15.43 -10.26 -7.29
CA ALA A 247 -14.43 -11.04 -6.57
C ALA A 247 -14.13 -12.35 -7.33
N ILE A 248 -12.84 -12.74 -7.28
CA ILE A 248 -12.37 -14.02 -7.77
C ILE A 248 -12.12 -14.92 -6.55
N GLY A 249 -12.88 -15.97 -6.42
CA GLY A 249 -12.79 -16.95 -5.34
C GLY A 249 -12.17 -18.28 -5.80
N PRO A 250 -12.18 -19.29 -4.92
CA PRO A 250 -11.75 -20.63 -5.28
C PRO A 250 -12.59 -21.20 -6.42
N ALA A 251 -11.94 -21.93 -7.35
CA ALA A 251 -12.57 -22.66 -8.45
C ALA A 251 -12.07 -24.11 -8.43
N GLY A 252 -12.93 -25.04 -8.02
CA GLY A 252 -12.53 -26.43 -7.79
C GLY A 252 -11.48 -26.54 -6.68
N SER A 253 -10.34 -27.16 -6.98
CA SER A 253 -9.18 -27.27 -6.08
C SER A 253 -8.25 -26.06 -6.10
N SER A 254 -8.45 -25.15 -7.06
CA SER A 254 -7.60 -23.99 -7.24
C SER A 254 -8.14 -22.79 -6.47
N ALA A 255 -7.33 -22.20 -5.60
CA ALA A 255 -7.70 -21.06 -4.78
C ALA A 255 -6.68 -19.91 -4.97
N PRO A 256 -7.14 -18.64 -4.94
CA PRO A 256 -6.22 -17.51 -4.96
C PRO A 256 -5.25 -17.55 -3.77
N VAL A 257 -3.96 -17.39 -4.05
CA VAL A 257 -2.88 -17.39 -3.05
C VAL A 257 -2.18 -16.03 -2.92
N GLY A 258 -2.72 -15.01 -3.56
CA GLY A 258 -2.23 -13.64 -3.51
C GLY A 258 -3.12 -12.68 -4.29
N PRO A 259 -2.76 -11.38 -4.29
CA PRO A 259 -3.46 -10.36 -5.08
C PRO A 259 -3.21 -10.57 -6.59
N ALA A 260 -3.83 -9.75 -7.42
CA ALA A 260 -3.66 -9.85 -8.86
C ALA A 260 -2.87 -8.66 -9.44
N THR A 261 -2.34 -8.83 -10.65
CA THR A 261 -1.72 -7.75 -11.44
C THR A 261 -2.20 -7.79 -12.88
N LEU A 262 -2.13 -6.65 -13.57
CA LEU A 262 -2.42 -6.55 -15.00
C LEU A 262 -1.15 -6.79 -15.82
N LEU A 263 -1.23 -7.70 -16.79
CA LEU A 263 -0.20 -7.93 -17.80
C LEU A 263 -0.86 -8.16 -19.16
N ALA A 264 -0.40 -7.45 -20.19
CA ALA A 264 -0.91 -7.56 -21.55
C ALA A 264 -2.45 -7.46 -21.66
N GLY A 265 -3.07 -6.60 -20.84
CA GLY A 265 -4.53 -6.38 -20.83
C GLY A 265 -5.33 -7.49 -20.15
N LYS A 266 -4.69 -8.45 -19.50
CA LYS A 266 -5.32 -9.53 -18.72
C LYS A 266 -5.00 -9.40 -17.25
N LEU A 267 -5.91 -9.88 -16.39
CA LEU A 267 -5.72 -9.92 -14.96
C LEU A 267 -5.08 -11.27 -14.57
N MET A 268 -3.84 -11.22 -14.10
CA MET A 268 -3.07 -12.38 -13.66
C MET A 268 -3.28 -12.61 -12.18
N VAL A 269 -3.93 -13.71 -11.82
CA VAL A 269 -4.26 -14.08 -10.44
C VAL A 269 -3.45 -15.30 -10.05
N PRO A 270 -2.52 -15.20 -9.08
CA PRO A 270 -1.83 -16.38 -8.58
C PRO A 270 -2.83 -17.29 -7.84
N VAL A 271 -2.89 -18.52 -8.24
CA VAL A 271 -3.70 -19.57 -7.63
C VAL A 271 -2.82 -20.75 -7.23
N THR A 272 -3.33 -21.67 -6.46
CA THR A 272 -2.55 -22.77 -5.82
C THR A 272 -1.58 -23.48 -6.78
N ASP A 273 -1.99 -23.76 -7.99
CA ASP A 273 -1.28 -24.58 -8.98
C ASP A 273 -0.84 -23.81 -10.24
N GLY A 274 -1.08 -22.49 -10.28
CA GLY A 274 -0.73 -21.69 -11.45
C GLY A 274 -1.11 -20.22 -11.37
N ILE A 275 -1.29 -19.63 -12.52
CA ILE A 275 -1.85 -18.30 -12.73
C ILE A 275 -3.16 -18.45 -13.48
N ALA A 276 -4.27 -18.02 -12.89
CA ALA A 276 -5.52 -17.84 -13.61
C ALA A 276 -5.44 -16.52 -14.40
N VAL A 277 -5.66 -16.61 -15.70
CA VAL A 277 -5.74 -15.47 -16.62
C VAL A 277 -7.20 -15.09 -16.76
N CYS A 278 -7.55 -13.90 -16.28
CA CYS A 278 -8.94 -13.46 -16.21
C CYS A 278 -9.18 -12.19 -17.02
N ASP A 279 -10.41 -12.03 -17.49
CA ASP A 279 -10.90 -10.77 -18.04
C ASP A 279 -10.90 -9.70 -16.93
N PRO A 280 -10.23 -8.54 -17.10
CA PRO A 280 -10.14 -7.50 -16.08
C PRO A 280 -11.44 -6.73 -15.84
N VAL A 281 -12.44 -6.88 -16.72
CA VAL A 281 -13.72 -6.19 -16.62
C VAL A 281 -14.68 -6.91 -15.69
N ASN A 282 -14.71 -8.25 -15.76
CA ASN A 282 -15.70 -9.08 -15.07
C ASN A 282 -15.12 -10.23 -14.24
N GLY A 283 -13.79 -10.47 -14.29
CA GLY A 283 -13.10 -11.49 -13.53
C GLY A 283 -13.30 -12.92 -14.04
N VAL A 284 -13.92 -13.10 -15.20
CA VAL A 284 -14.13 -14.43 -15.79
C VAL A 284 -12.79 -15.02 -16.25
N GLY A 285 -12.51 -16.25 -15.86
CA GLY A 285 -11.31 -16.98 -16.29
C GLY A 285 -11.36 -17.27 -17.79
N GLU A 286 -10.27 -16.96 -18.47
CA GLU A 286 -10.11 -17.16 -19.91
C GLU A 286 -9.04 -18.19 -20.23
N ASP A 287 -8.00 -18.28 -19.40
CA ASP A 287 -6.87 -19.18 -19.60
C ASP A 287 -6.20 -19.54 -18.25
N PHE A 288 -5.29 -20.51 -18.28
CA PHE A 288 -4.56 -20.97 -17.11
C PHE A 288 -3.12 -21.28 -17.47
N LEU A 289 -2.18 -20.69 -16.72
CA LEU A 289 -0.75 -20.93 -16.86
C LEU A 289 -0.27 -21.78 -15.68
N PRO A 290 0.13 -23.04 -15.87
CA PRO A 290 0.61 -23.87 -14.79
C PRO A 290 1.93 -23.32 -14.22
N VAL A 291 2.01 -23.19 -12.90
CA VAL A 291 3.22 -22.74 -12.20
C VAL A 291 3.44 -23.61 -10.98
N HIS A 292 4.58 -24.30 -10.97
CA HIS A 292 4.97 -25.09 -9.81
C HIS A 292 5.49 -24.19 -8.69
N ARG A 293 4.85 -24.29 -7.51
CA ARG A 293 5.30 -23.61 -6.30
C ARG A 293 5.50 -24.63 -5.17
N ALA A 294 6.53 -24.43 -4.37
CA ALA A 294 6.62 -25.16 -3.11
C ALA A 294 5.45 -24.74 -2.22
N PRO A 295 4.84 -25.67 -1.47
CA PRO A 295 3.84 -25.33 -0.48
C PRO A 295 4.36 -24.27 0.50
N GLY A 296 3.57 -23.26 0.81
CA GLY A 296 3.95 -22.19 1.75
C GLY A 296 2.73 -21.35 2.13
N ASP A 297 2.81 -20.76 3.33
CA ASP A 297 1.73 -19.95 3.91
C ASP A 297 1.90 -18.44 3.62
N VAL A 298 2.88 -18.07 2.80
CA VAL A 298 3.12 -16.67 2.45
C VAL A 298 2.38 -16.30 1.16
N PRO A 299 1.78 -15.11 1.10
CA PRO A 299 1.11 -14.66 -0.11
C PRO A 299 2.09 -14.58 -1.29
N VAL A 300 1.61 -14.94 -2.46
CA VAL A 300 2.32 -14.80 -3.74
C VAL A 300 1.92 -13.46 -4.35
N ILE A 301 2.86 -12.51 -4.45
CA ILE A 301 2.58 -11.18 -4.99
C ILE A 301 3.06 -11.12 -6.44
N PRO A 302 2.16 -11.07 -7.42
CA PRO A 302 2.54 -10.98 -8.83
C PRO A 302 2.97 -9.54 -9.17
N LEU A 303 4.02 -9.42 -9.97
CA LEU A 303 4.57 -8.15 -10.43
C LEU A 303 4.75 -8.21 -11.95
N ALA A 304 4.20 -7.23 -12.66
CA ALA A 304 4.37 -7.11 -14.09
C ALA A 304 5.44 -6.05 -14.41
N THR A 305 6.41 -6.41 -15.25
CA THR A 305 7.43 -5.49 -15.74
C THR A 305 7.68 -5.73 -17.24
N GLY A 306 7.28 -4.78 -18.09
CA GLY A 306 7.25 -4.98 -19.54
C GLY A 306 6.34 -6.16 -19.90
N ALA A 307 6.89 -7.16 -20.59
CA ALA A 307 6.20 -8.41 -20.94
C ALA A 307 6.45 -9.55 -19.93
N GLN A 308 7.24 -9.29 -18.87
CA GLN A 308 7.63 -10.29 -17.90
C GLN A 308 6.68 -10.29 -16.70
N LEU A 309 6.28 -11.49 -16.26
CA LEU A 309 5.59 -11.70 -14.98
C LEU A 309 6.58 -12.23 -13.96
N LEU A 310 6.61 -11.60 -12.82
CA LEU A 310 7.41 -12.00 -11.66
C LEU A 310 6.48 -12.36 -10.51
N GLU A 311 6.94 -13.18 -9.59
CA GLU A 311 6.26 -13.44 -8.32
C GLU A 311 7.21 -13.18 -7.15
N GLN A 312 6.77 -12.36 -6.21
CA GLN A 312 7.39 -12.31 -4.90
C GLN A 312 6.77 -13.38 -4.01
N ARG A 313 7.57 -14.30 -3.52
CA ARG A 313 7.22 -15.40 -2.61
C ARG A 313 8.02 -15.22 -1.32
N GLY A 314 7.44 -14.51 -0.35
CA GLY A 314 8.15 -14.10 0.85
C GLY A 314 9.37 -13.22 0.52
N LYS A 315 10.58 -13.74 0.77
CA LYS A 315 11.84 -13.03 0.49
C LYS A 315 12.45 -13.37 -0.88
N THR A 316 11.81 -14.22 -1.65
CA THR A 316 12.30 -14.67 -2.97
C THR A 316 11.52 -14.00 -4.08
N LEU A 317 12.20 -13.51 -5.10
CA LEU A 317 11.62 -13.03 -6.35
C LEU A 317 11.90 -14.07 -7.45
N VAL A 318 10.85 -14.50 -8.14
CA VAL A 318 10.90 -15.54 -9.19
C VAL A 318 10.39 -14.95 -10.49
N ALA A 319 11.17 -15.05 -11.56
CA ALA A 319 10.71 -14.72 -12.90
C ALA A 319 9.96 -15.93 -13.49
N LEU A 320 8.79 -15.70 -14.04
CA LEU A 320 8.01 -16.71 -14.74
C LEU A 320 8.32 -16.59 -16.24
N GLY A 321 9.06 -17.58 -16.76
CA GLY A 321 9.39 -17.69 -18.17
C GLY A 321 8.42 -18.62 -18.92
N PRO A 322 8.44 -18.61 -20.26
CA PRO A 322 7.81 -19.66 -21.03
C PRO A 322 8.47 -21.00 -20.66
N GLY A 323 7.65 -22.00 -20.39
CA GLY A 323 8.09 -23.37 -20.10
C GLY A 323 8.69 -24.05 -21.33
#